data_e6243eadb196ef2fb456379b2ca35e15
#
_entry.id   e6243eadb196ef2fb456379b2ca35e15
#
_cell.length_a   1.000
_cell.length_b   1.000
_cell.length_c   1.000
_cell.angle_alpha   90.00
_cell.angle_beta   90.00
_cell.angle_gamma   90.00
#
_symmetry.space_group_name_H-M   'P 1'
#
loop_
_entity.id
_entity.type
_entity.pdbx_description
1 polymer ?
#
loop_
_entity_poly.entity_id
_entity_poly.type
_entity_poly.pdbx_seq_one_letter_code
_entity_poly.pdbx_strand_id
1 'polypeptide(L)'
;EPTGGLDVSVQARLLDLLRGLVVELNLAVVIVTHDLGVARLLADRLLVMKQGQVVESGLTDRVLDDPHHPYTQLLVSSVLQN
;
A
#
# COMPACT_ATOMS: atom_id res chain seq x y z
N GLU A 1 8.64 -1.73 7.01
CA GLU A 1 7.62 -2.53 6.32
C GLU A 1 7.17 -3.69 7.21
N PRO A 2 5.89 -3.75 7.60
CA PRO A 2 5.46 -4.71 8.63
C PRO A 2 5.45 -6.17 8.20
N THR A 3 5.47 -6.46 6.90
CA THR A 3 5.33 -7.83 6.39
C THR A 3 6.57 -8.33 5.68
N GLY A 4 7.64 -7.56 5.62
CA GLY A 4 8.85 -7.92 4.89
C GLY A 4 9.42 -9.25 5.36
N GLY A 5 9.66 -10.17 4.41
CA GLY A 5 10.28 -11.46 4.69
C GLY A 5 9.38 -12.54 5.29
N LEU A 6 8.10 -12.24 5.52
CA LEU A 6 7.15 -13.22 6.06
C LEU A 6 6.49 -14.01 4.94
N ASP A 7 6.11 -15.27 5.22
CA ASP A 7 5.34 -16.03 4.25
C ASP A 7 3.90 -15.49 4.16
N VAL A 8 3.16 -15.92 3.12
CA VAL A 8 1.87 -15.34 2.79
C VAL A 8 0.83 -15.54 3.90
N SER A 9 0.81 -16.71 4.55
CA SER A 9 -0.20 -16.98 5.58
C SER A 9 0.06 -16.17 6.84
N VAL A 10 1.32 -16.04 7.26
CA VAL A 10 1.69 -15.20 8.41
C VAL A 10 1.43 -13.73 8.09
N GLN A 11 1.75 -13.31 6.87
CA GLN A 11 1.50 -11.96 6.41
C GLN A 11 0.02 -11.62 6.48
N ALA A 12 -0.86 -12.51 6.02
CA ALA A 12 -2.31 -12.28 6.06
C ALA A 12 -2.82 -12.09 7.49
N ARG A 13 -2.34 -12.90 8.44
CA ARG A 13 -2.72 -12.78 9.83
C ARG A 13 -2.26 -11.46 10.45
N LEU A 14 -1.04 -11.05 10.13
CA LEU A 14 -0.50 -9.78 10.63
C LEU A 14 -1.33 -8.61 10.10
N LEU A 15 -1.68 -8.62 8.81
CA LEU A 15 -2.48 -7.56 8.21
C LEU A 15 -3.88 -7.48 8.84
N ASP A 16 -4.52 -8.63 9.09
CA ASP A 16 -5.82 -8.67 9.75
C ASP A 16 -5.74 -8.10 11.17
N LEU A 17 -4.68 -8.44 11.91
CA LEU A 17 -4.47 -7.91 13.25
C LEU A 17 -4.31 -6.39 13.22
N LEU A 18 -3.51 -5.87 12.31
CA LEU A 18 -3.29 -4.44 12.16
C LEU A 18 -4.59 -3.70 11.84
N ARG A 19 -5.40 -4.24 10.93
CA ARG A 19 -6.70 -3.65 10.57
C ARG A 19 -7.62 -3.61 11.78
N GLY A 20 -7.66 -4.68 12.55
CA GLY A 20 -8.47 -4.75 13.77
C GLY A 20 -8.06 -3.69 14.78
N LEU A 21 -6.76 -3.53 15.01
CA LEU A 21 -6.24 -2.53 15.94
C LEU A 21 -6.54 -1.11 15.50
N VAL A 22 -6.43 -0.84 14.20
CA VAL A 22 -6.73 0.49 13.65
C VAL A 22 -8.18 0.87 13.95
N VAL A 23 -9.11 -0.06 13.72
CA VAL A 23 -10.54 0.18 13.98
C VAL A 23 -10.81 0.29 15.48
N GLU A 24 -10.31 -0.68 16.25
CA GLU A 24 -10.61 -0.76 17.69
C GLU A 24 -10.06 0.43 18.46
N LEU A 25 -8.85 0.86 18.13
CA LEU A 25 -8.18 1.96 18.83
C LEU A 25 -8.36 3.32 18.16
N ASN A 26 -9.08 3.36 17.04
CA ASN A 26 -9.34 4.58 16.27
C ASN A 26 -8.02 5.29 15.90
N LEU A 27 -7.09 4.53 15.33
CA LEU A 27 -5.75 5.03 15.01
C LEU A 27 -5.70 5.67 13.63
N ALA A 28 -4.83 6.67 13.48
CA ALA A 28 -4.36 7.13 12.17
C ALA A 28 -2.97 6.51 11.97
N VAL A 29 -2.78 5.77 10.87
CA VAL A 29 -1.57 4.99 10.63
C VAL A 29 -0.96 5.33 9.28
N VAL A 30 0.36 5.49 9.25
CA VAL A 30 1.13 5.61 8.01
C VAL A 30 2.00 4.37 7.89
N ILE A 31 1.90 3.68 6.74
CA ILE A 31 2.69 2.49 6.45
C ILE A 31 3.54 2.75 5.22
N VAL A 32 4.82 2.45 5.31
CA VAL A 32 5.74 2.52 4.17
C VAL A 32 5.94 1.09 3.65
N THR A 33 5.63 0.88 2.37
CA THR A 33 5.76 -0.43 1.75
C THR A 33 5.99 -0.30 0.25
N HIS A 34 6.65 -1.28 -0.35
CA HIS A 34 6.74 -1.39 -1.79
C HIS A 34 5.77 -2.45 -2.34
N ASP A 35 5.00 -3.08 -1.47
CA ASP A 35 4.03 -4.12 -1.85
C ASP A 35 2.66 -3.48 -2.07
N LEU A 36 2.25 -3.36 -3.34
CA LEU A 36 1.00 -2.73 -3.70
C LEU A 36 -0.22 -3.54 -3.23
N GLY A 37 -0.09 -4.86 -3.09
CA GLY A 37 -1.14 -5.70 -2.52
C GLY A 37 -1.41 -5.35 -1.07
N VAL A 38 -0.35 -5.14 -0.28
CA VAL A 38 -0.47 -4.69 1.11
C VAL A 38 -1.13 -3.32 1.17
N ALA A 39 -0.70 -2.40 0.31
CA ALA A 39 -1.27 -1.06 0.26
C ALA A 39 -2.77 -1.10 -0.04
N ARG A 40 -3.19 -1.93 -1.01
CA ARG A 40 -4.61 -2.05 -1.36
C ARG A 40 -5.45 -2.57 -0.20
N LEU A 41 -4.89 -3.52 0.57
CA LEU A 41 -5.62 -4.12 1.68
C LEU A 41 -5.74 -3.19 2.89
N LEU A 42 -4.74 -2.38 3.16
CA LEU A 42 -4.66 -1.62 4.42
C LEU A 42 -4.94 -0.14 4.27
N ALA A 43 -4.57 0.45 3.15
CA ALA A 43 -4.55 1.91 3.04
C ALA A 43 -5.82 2.44 2.40
N ASP A 44 -6.37 3.50 2.99
CA ASP A 44 -7.47 4.26 2.39
C ASP A 44 -6.94 5.22 1.32
N ARG A 45 -5.74 5.75 1.53
CA ARG A 45 -5.10 6.69 0.62
C ARG A 45 -3.65 6.29 0.42
N LEU A 46 -3.11 6.63 -0.74
CA LEU A 46 -1.72 6.37 -1.09
C LEU A 46 -0.98 7.67 -1.39
N LEU A 47 0.28 7.69 -0.99
CA LEU A 47 1.27 8.64 -1.47
C LEU A 47 2.33 7.83 -2.22
N VAL A 48 2.54 8.13 -3.49
CA VAL A 48 3.62 7.54 -4.27
C VAL A 48 4.81 8.47 -4.23
N MET A 49 5.95 7.97 -3.78
CA MET A 49 7.14 8.79 -3.62
C MET A 49 8.26 8.32 -4.54
N LYS A 50 9.03 9.27 -5.02
CA LYS A 50 10.23 9.01 -5.80
C LYS A 50 11.27 10.07 -5.46
N GLN A 51 12.48 9.62 -5.10
CA GLN A 51 13.60 10.52 -4.78
C GLN A 51 13.23 11.58 -3.74
N GLY A 52 12.52 11.17 -2.70
CA GLY A 52 12.15 12.04 -1.59
C GLY A 52 10.98 12.98 -1.88
N GLN A 53 10.32 12.84 -3.02
CA GLN A 53 9.19 13.69 -3.40
C GLN A 53 7.93 12.88 -3.63
N VAL A 54 6.78 13.44 -3.26
CA VAL A 54 5.48 12.85 -3.57
C VAL A 54 5.17 13.17 -5.03
N VAL A 55 5.05 12.14 -5.86
CA VAL A 55 4.75 12.31 -7.28
C VAL A 55 3.28 12.09 -7.60
N GLU A 56 2.58 11.35 -6.75
CA GLU A 56 1.14 11.14 -6.91
C GLU A 56 0.51 10.85 -5.55
N SER A 57 -0.74 11.28 -5.34
CA SER A 57 -1.49 10.98 -4.12
C SER A 57 -2.97 10.87 -4.43
N GLY A 58 -3.70 10.16 -3.58
CA GLY A 58 -5.14 10.03 -3.71
C GLY A 58 -5.68 8.79 -3.04
N LEU A 59 -6.94 8.49 -3.29
CA LEU A 59 -7.58 7.27 -2.80
C LEU A 59 -6.86 6.06 -3.39
N THR A 60 -6.67 5.04 -2.57
CA THR A 60 -5.90 3.85 -2.94
C THR A 60 -6.38 3.23 -4.25
N ASP A 61 -7.69 2.99 -4.36
CA ASP A 61 -8.23 2.34 -5.55
C ASP A 61 -8.03 3.20 -6.79
N ARG A 62 -8.20 4.52 -6.68
CA ARG A 62 -7.99 5.41 -7.83
C ARG A 62 -6.53 5.41 -8.27
N VAL A 63 -5.58 5.50 -7.32
CA VAL A 63 -4.16 5.53 -7.65
C VAL A 63 -3.70 4.22 -8.29
N LEU A 64 -4.21 3.08 -7.79
CA LEU A 64 -3.81 1.78 -8.31
C LEU A 64 -4.53 1.40 -9.60
N ASP A 65 -5.79 1.79 -9.77
CA ASP A 65 -6.58 1.43 -10.95
C ASP A 65 -6.47 2.46 -12.07
N ASP A 66 -6.18 3.72 -11.75
CA ASP A 66 -6.06 4.79 -12.73
C ASP A 66 -4.88 5.72 -12.37
N PRO A 67 -3.65 5.20 -12.41
CA PRO A 67 -2.48 6.01 -12.07
C PRO A 67 -2.23 7.10 -13.12
N HIS A 68 -1.94 8.31 -12.65
CA HIS A 68 -1.76 9.47 -13.53
C HIS A 68 -0.29 9.78 -13.79
N HIS A 69 0.58 9.61 -12.80
CA HIS A 69 2.00 9.89 -12.98
C HIS A 69 2.70 8.71 -13.67
N PRO A 70 3.61 8.96 -14.62
CA PRO A 70 4.31 7.88 -15.33
C PRO A 70 5.03 6.90 -14.39
N TYR A 71 5.60 7.38 -13.31
CA TYR A 71 6.27 6.52 -12.34
C TYR A 71 5.27 5.57 -11.66
N THR A 72 4.10 6.07 -11.28
CA THR A 72 3.04 5.26 -10.68
C THR A 72 2.54 4.21 -11.68
N GLN A 73 2.37 4.62 -12.94
CA GLN A 73 1.97 3.70 -14.01
C GLN A 73 2.98 2.56 -14.15
N LEU A 74 4.26 2.87 -14.07
CA LEU A 74 5.32 1.86 -14.14
C LEU A 74 5.25 0.89 -12.96
N LEU A 75 5.07 1.39 -11.75
CA LEU A 75 4.97 0.54 -10.56
C LEU A 75 3.79 -0.42 -10.65
N VAL A 76 2.62 0.09 -11.04
CA VAL A 76 1.41 -0.72 -11.15
C VAL A 76 1.56 -1.76 -12.25
N SER A 77 2.13 -1.38 -13.41
CA SER A 77 2.38 -2.31 -14.51
C SER A 77 3.31 -3.44 -14.11
N SER A 78 4.34 -3.15 -13.31
CA SER A 78 5.29 -4.15 -12.85
C SER A 78 4.61 -5.23 -12.01
N VAL A 79 3.65 -4.85 -11.17
CA VAL A 79 2.90 -5.80 -10.37
C VAL A 79 1.99 -6.66 -11.23
N LEU A 80 1.30 -6.05 -12.20
CA LEU A 80 0.37 -6.77 -13.07
C LEU A 80 1.06 -7.75 -14.01
N GLN A 81 2.35 -7.55 -14.30
CA GLN A 81 3.12 -8.42 -15.18
C GLN A 81 3.64 -9.67 -14.48
N ASN A 82 3.53 -9.73 -13.18
CA ASN A 82 3.95 -10.87 -12.38
C ASN A 82 2.74 -11.74 -12.04
#